data_b8fc191dad91c25bfe886d706979ca83
#
_entry.id   b8fc191dad91c25bfe886d706979ca83
#
_cell.length_a   1.000
_cell.length_b   1.000
_cell.length_c   1.000
_cell.angle_alpha   90.00
_cell.angle_beta   90.00
_cell.angle_gamma   90.00
#
_symmetry.space_group_name_H-M   'P 1'
#
loop_
_entity.id
_entity.type
_entity.pdbx_description
1 polymer ?
#
loop_
_entity_poly.entity_id
_entity_poly.type
_entity_poly.pdbx_seq_one_letter_code
_entity_poly.pdbx_strand_id
1 'polypeptide(L)'
;DLQWVGWSAYQNLNVSFNEKELLLDDINSVKNYKNTLIFRFGGQYTPVKYVTARMGMYVDESPVRSDYLNPETPSMTKVSYTAGLSIRPTSFLSIDLSYGYITSADPERTGSYPYVNPLTYQLTYRGAIQAGATKEAAAALAAKEANQPFSGNYSLSAHVFALGLDFKF
;
A
#
# COMPACT_ATOMS: atom_id res chain seq x y z
N ASP A 1 13.59 -13.59 11.99
CA ASP A 1 14.05 -12.77 10.87
C ASP A 1 13.59 -11.34 11.11
N LEU A 2 14.52 -10.38 10.95
CA LEU A 2 14.29 -8.95 11.04
C LEU A 2 14.85 -8.31 9.75
N GLN A 3 14.01 -7.58 9.04
CA GLN A 3 14.39 -6.91 7.80
C GLN A 3 14.12 -5.42 7.93
N TRP A 4 15.15 -4.60 7.62
CA TRP A 4 15.00 -3.17 7.46
C TRP A 4 14.82 -2.84 5.98
N VAL A 5 13.88 -1.93 5.67
CA VAL A 5 13.59 -1.51 4.31
C VAL A 5 13.70 0.01 4.19
N GLY A 6 14.58 0.45 3.30
CA GLY A 6 14.93 1.87 3.08
C GLY A 6 13.92 2.62 2.20
N TRP A 7 12.64 2.63 2.54
CA TRP A 7 11.59 3.31 1.79
C TRP A 7 11.77 4.83 1.70
N SER A 8 12.57 5.43 2.59
CA SER A 8 12.85 6.86 2.53
C SER A 8 13.55 7.31 1.24
N ALA A 9 14.08 6.38 0.45
CA ALA A 9 14.59 6.67 -0.89
C ALA A 9 13.47 7.05 -1.89
N TYR A 10 12.22 6.63 -1.62
CA TYR A 10 11.07 6.91 -2.47
C TYR A 10 10.31 8.14 -1.97
N GLN A 11 10.71 9.32 -2.45
CA GLN A 11 10.15 10.60 -2.00
C GLN A 11 9.05 11.12 -2.92
N ASN A 12 9.21 10.95 -4.23
CA ASN A 12 8.29 11.49 -5.22
C ASN A 12 8.09 10.49 -6.36
N LEU A 13 6.88 10.47 -6.92
CA LEU A 13 6.57 9.89 -8.21
C LEU A 13 6.34 11.05 -9.20
N ASN A 14 7.26 11.20 -10.15
CA ASN A 14 7.17 12.20 -11.19
C ASN A 14 6.81 11.51 -12.51
N VAL A 15 5.75 11.98 -13.15
CA VAL A 15 5.35 11.55 -14.49
C VAL A 15 5.32 12.78 -15.38
N SER A 16 6.14 12.80 -16.43
CA SER A 16 6.19 13.89 -17.40
C SER A 16 5.58 13.45 -18.72
N PHE A 17 4.71 14.28 -19.26
CA PHE A 17 4.07 14.06 -20.55
C PHE A 17 4.77 14.89 -21.62
N ASN A 18 5.05 14.28 -22.79
CA ASN A 18 5.67 14.97 -23.93
C ASN A 18 4.75 16.04 -24.52
N GLU A 19 3.45 15.79 -24.51
CA GLU A 19 2.44 16.75 -24.94
C GLU A 19 1.57 17.12 -23.75
N LYS A 20 1.45 18.44 -23.51
CA LYS A 20 0.67 18.98 -22.38
C LYS A 20 -0.62 19.56 -22.91
N GLU A 21 -1.73 18.97 -22.49
CA GLU A 21 -3.07 19.45 -22.80
C GLU A 21 -3.76 19.98 -21.52
N LEU A 22 -5.00 20.46 -21.67
CA LEU A 22 -5.77 21.03 -20.54
C LEU A 22 -5.85 20.09 -19.30
N LEU A 23 -5.86 18.78 -19.52
CA LEU A 23 -5.99 17.76 -18.48
C LEU A 23 -4.73 16.87 -18.32
N LEU A 24 -3.73 17.07 -19.21
CA LEU A 24 -2.48 16.32 -19.21
C LEU A 24 -1.32 17.26 -18.87
N ASP A 25 -1.11 17.49 -17.60
CA ASP A 25 0.08 18.18 -17.08
C ASP A 25 0.95 17.19 -16.32
N ASP A 26 2.22 17.56 -16.11
CA ASP A 26 3.15 16.73 -15.35
C ASP A 26 2.60 16.42 -13.95
N ILE A 27 2.71 15.16 -13.54
CA ILE A 27 2.28 14.72 -12.23
C ILE A 27 3.50 14.67 -11.31
N ASN A 28 3.44 15.39 -10.23
CA ASN A 28 4.39 15.30 -9.12
C ASN A 28 3.64 14.85 -7.86
N SER A 29 3.66 13.55 -7.60
CA SER A 29 3.02 12.98 -6.42
C SER A 29 4.06 12.78 -5.31
N VAL A 30 4.00 13.62 -4.28
CA VAL A 30 4.88 13.51 -3.10
C VAL A 30 4.48 12.28 -2.30
N LYS A 31 5.39 11.36 -2.07
CA LYS A 31 5.18 10.13 -1.29
C LYS A 31 5.75 10.22 0.11
N ASN A 32 6.92 10.83 0.28
CA ASN A 32 7.57 11.09 1.57
C ASN A 32 7.55 9.87 2.52
N TYR A 33 7.92 8.69 1.97
CA TYR A 33 7.87 7.44 2.71
C TYR A 33 8.92 7.38 3.82
N LYS A 34 8.59 6.71 4.91
CA LYS A 34 9.53 6.43 6.02
C LYS A 34 10.13 5.05 5.88
N ASN A 35 11.35 4.87 6.40
CA ASN A 35 11.94 3.54 6.54
C ASN A 35 11.11 2.69 7.50
N THR A 36 11.08 1.38 7.24
CA THR A 36 10.24 0.45 7.98
C THR A 36 11.02 -0.81 8.36
N LEU A 37 10.46 -1.51 9.33
CA LEU A 37 10.93 -2.83 9.76
C LEU A 37 9.88 -3.88 9.42
N ILE A 38 10.36 -5.05 9.01
CA ILE A 38 9.55 -6.25 8.89
C ILE A 38 10.10 -7.27 9.88
N PHE A 39 9.25 -7.71 10.77
CA PHE A 39 9.58 -8.74 11.75
C PHE A 39 8.84 -10.03 11.40
N ARG A 40 9.56 -11.17 11.36
CA ARG A 40 8.99 -12.48 11.08
C ARG A 40 9.45 -13.47 12.13
N PHE A 41 8.50 -14.23 12.62
CA PHE A 41 8.74 -15.33 13.57
C PHE A 41 7.95 -16.55 13.10
N GLY A 42 8.57 -17.72 13.19
CA GLY A 42 7.90 -18.98 12.84
C GLY A 42 8.65 -20.17 13.33
N GLY A 43 7.94 -21.27 13.38
CA GLY A 43 8.46 -22.56 13.78
C GLY A 43 7.77 -23.71 13.06
N GLN A 44 8.45 -24.85 13.05
CA GLN A 44 7.88 -26.10 12.56
C GLN A 44 8.12 -27.22 13.56
N TYR A 45 7.20 -28.15 13.57
CA TYR A 45 7.26 -29.37 14.37
C TYR A 45 6.87 -30.58 13.51
N THR A 46 7.68 -31.64 13.58
CA THR A 46 7.50 -32.88 12.82
C THR A 46 7.28 -34.02 13.81
N PRO A 47 6.03 -34.25 14.27
CA PRO A 47 5.74 -35.30 15.26
C PRO A 47 6.04 -36.70 14.76
N VAL A 48 5.84 -36.92 13.47
CA VAL A 48 6.18 -38.18 12.78
C VAL A 48 6.76 -37.87 11.40
N LYS A 49 7.57 -38.76 10.84
CA LYS A 49 8.31 -38.53 9.58
C LYS A 49 7.44 -38.13 8.36
N TYR A 50 6.14 -38.37 8.45
CA TYR A 50 5.19 -38.06 7.35
C TYR A 50 4.37 -36.81 7.53
N VAL A 51 4.45 -36.17 8.72
CA VAL A 51 3.61 -34.99 9.03
C VAL A 51 4.49 -33.89 9.60
N THR A 52 4.38 -32.69 9.01
CA THR A 52 5.05 -31.51 9.51
C THR A 52 4.01 -30.35 9.64
N ALA A 53 3.87 -29.85 10.85
CA ALA A 53 3.08 -28.65 11.12
C ALA A 53 3.98 -27.43 11.19
N ARG A 54 3.48 -26.29 10.69
CA ARG A 54 4.17 -24.99 10.71
C ARG A 54 3.24 -23.91 11.22
N MET A 55 3.80 -22.99 11.97
CA MET A 55 3.10 -21.77 12.41
C MET A 55 4.04 -20.59 12.29
N GLY A 56 3.48 -19.42 11.97
CA GLY A 56 4.27 -18.22 11.87
C GLY A 56 3.42 -16.95 12.04
N MET A 57 4.13 -15.89 12.30
CA MET A 57 3.57 -14.54 12.39
C MET A 57 4.57 -13.58 11.74
N TYR A 58 4.07 -12.58 11.04
CA TYR A 58 4.90 -11.44 10.66
C TYR A 58 4.17 -10.11 10.85
N VAL A 59 4.97 -9.09 11.12
CA VAL A 59 4.53 -7.69 11.18
C VAL A 59 5.30 -6.94 10.10
N ASP A 60 4.58 -6.28 9.21
CA ASP A 60 5.10 -5.47 8.12
C ASP A 60 4.65 -4.02 8.32
N GLU A 61 5.58 -3.17 8.76
CA GLU A 61 5.28 -1.78 9.06
C GLU A 61 5.01 -0.99 7.77
N SER A 62 3.96 -0.17 7.76
CA SER A 62 3.64 0.68 6.62
C SER A 62 4.64 1.82 6.45
N PRO A 63 5.21 2.03 5.25
CA PRO A 63 6.06 3.17 4.96
C PRO A 63 5.27 4.47 4.77
N VAL A 64 3.97 4.38 4.52
CA VAL A 64 3.11 5.54 4.22
C VAL A 64 2.75 6.26 5.50
N ARG A 65 2.98 7.57 5.55
CA ARG A 65 2.55 8.43 6.65
C ARG A 65 1.05 8.74 6.52
N SER A 66 0.37 9.03 7.63
CA SER A 66 -1.08 9.30 7.63
C SER A 66 -1.46 10.46 6.70
N ASP A 67 -0.62 11.49 6.62
CA ASP A 67 -0.84 12.66 5.75
C ASP A 67 -0.71 12.35 4.25
N TYR A 68 -0.16 11.18 3.90
CA TYR A 68 0.03 10.69 2.54
C TYR A 68 -0.78 9.44 2.22
N LEU A 69 -1.62 9.01 3.16
CA LEU A 69 -2.51 7.87 2.97
C LEU A 69 -3.68 8.25 2.07
N ASN A 70 -3.81 7.60 0.93
CA ASN A 70 -4.82 7.87 -0.06
C ASN A 70 -5.37 6.56 -0.67
N PRO A 71 -6.48 6.60 -1.43
CA PRO A 71 -7.07 5.42 -2.05
C PRO A 71 -6.17 4.71 -3.07
N GLU A 72 -5.22 5.42 -3.69
CA GLU A 72 -4.28 4.85 -4.65
C GLU A 72 -3.26 3.93 -3.97
N THR A 73 -2.80 4.31 -2.78
CA THR A 73 -1.81 3.55 -2.01
C THR A 73 -2.25 3.39 -0.54
N PRO A 74 -3.32 2.62 -0.28
CA PRO A 74 -3.87 2.45 1.07
C PRO A 74 -3.00 1.49 1.89
N SER A 75 -1.76 1.87 2.16
CA SER A 75 -0.82 1.04 2.89
C SER A 75 -1.00 1.18 4.40
N MET A 76 -1.13 0.05 5.07
CA MET A 76 -1.28 -0.07 6.52
C MET A 76 -0.23 -1.03 7.06
N THR A 77 0.14 -0.85 8.33
CA THR A 77 0.93 -1.87 9.03
C THR A 77 0.13 -3.15 9.12
N LYS A 78 0.68 -4.24 8.59
CA LYS A 78 0.01 -5.53 8.51
C LYS A 78 0.55 -6.46 9.59
N VAL A 79 -0.37 -7.18 10.20
CA VAL A 79 -0.07 -8.33 11.05
C VAL A 79 -0.63 -9.56 10.35
N SER A 80 0.20 -10.58 10.21
CA SER A 80 -0.21 -11.82 9.54
C SER A 80 0.09 -13.01 10.42
N TYR A 81 -0.88 -13.89 10.51
CA TYR A 81 -0.77 -15.19 11.19
C TYR A 81 -0.84 -16.28 10.12
N THR A 82 0.07 -17.23 10.21
CA THR A 82 0.15 -18.32 9.22
C THR A 82 0.16 -19.67 9.90
N ALA A 83 -0.49 -20.65 9.26
CA ALA A 83 -0.44 -22.04 9.65
C ALA A 83 -0.22 -22.90 8.40
N GLY A 84 0.51 -24.00 8.54
CA GLY A 84 0.78 -24.92 7.45
C GLY A 84 0.85 -26.35 7.93
N LEU A 85 0.43 -27.27 7.07
CA LEU A 85 0.49 -28.71 7.30
C LEU A 85 1.02 -29.39 6.03
N SER A 86 2.12 -30.12 6.18
CA SER A 86 2.65 -31.00 5.12
C SER A 86 2.41 -32.44 5.49
N ILE A 87 1.84 -33.20 4.56
CA ILE A 87 1.60 -34.63 4.70
C ILE A 87 2.34 -35.34 3.56
N ARG A 88 3.17 -36.34 3.90
CA ARG A 88 3.90 -37.16 2.94
C ARG A 88 3.40 -38.60 2.96
N PRO A 89 2.31 -38.90 2.21
CA PRO A 89 1.73 -40.27 2.21
C PRO A 89 2.70 -41.31 1.65
N THR A 90 3.59 -40.91 0.74
CA THR A 90 4.60 -41.77 0.12
C THR A 90 5.93 -41.01 0.01
N SER A 91 7.01 -41.73 -0.39
CA SER A 91 8.33 -41.13 -0.57
C SER A 91 8.38 -40.13 -1.74
N PHE A 92 7.49 -40.27 -2.73
CA PHE A 92 7.48 -39.47 -3.94
C PHE A 92 6.42 -38.35 -3.93
N LEU A 93 5.49 -38.30 -2.94
CA LEU A 93 4.41 -37.31 -2.88
C LEU A 93 4.40 -36.58 -1.57
N SER A 94 4.38 -35.22 -1.61
CA SER A 94 4.04 -34.36 -0.51
C SER A 94 2.79 -33.53 -0.86
N ILE A 95 1.90 -33.40 0.10
CA ILE A 95 0.70 -32.56 0.05
C ILE A 95 0.87 -31.47 1.08
N ASP A 96 0.87 -30.21 0.66
CA ASP A 96 1.07 -29.05 1.50
C ASP A 96 -0.19 -28.19 1.54
N LEU A 97 -0.73 -27.98 2.73
CA LEU A 97 -1.85 -27.10 3.00
C LEU A 97 -1.32 -25.88 3.75
N SER A 98 -1.72 -24.70 3.36
CA SER A 98 -1.41 -23.49 4.11
C SER A 98 -2.59 -22.54 4.21
N TYR A 99 -2.61 -21.83 5.34
CA TYR A 99 -3.58 -20.79 5.66
C TYR A 99 -2.85 -19.57 6.18
N GLY A 100 -3.30 -18.40 5.75
CA GLY A 100 -2.85 -17.13 6.25
C GLY A 100 -4.01 -16.20 6.56
N TYR A 101 -3.96 -15.53 7.70
CA TYR A 101 -4.84 -14.43 8.04
C TYR A 101 -4.02 -13.15 8.14
N ILE A 102 -4.37 -12.17 7.31
CA ILE A 102 -3.70 -10.87 7.25
C ILE A 102 -4.69 -9.81 7.72
N THR A 103 -4.26 -8.98 8.65
CA THR A 103 -5.07 -7.87 9.15
C THR A 103 -4.23 -6.61 9.32
N SER A 104 -4.84 -5.43 9.31
CA SER A 104 -4.18 -4.20 9.71
C SER A 104 -3.95 -4.18 11.21
N ALA A 105 -2.76 -3.71 11.64
CA ALA A 105 -2.47 -3.49 13.07
C ALA A 105 -3.34 -2.40 13.68
N ASP A 106 -3.69 -1.40 12.85
CA ASP A 106 -4.66 -0.36 13.17
C ASP A 106 -5.95 -0.67 12.40
N PRO A 107 -7.04 -1.04 13.09
CA PRO A 107 -8.30 -1.43 12.45
C PRO A 107 -8.93 -0.32 11.60
N GLU A 108 -8.72 0.94 11.99
CA GLU A 108 -9.28 2.10 11.31
C GLU A 108 -8.22 3.20 11.16
N ARG A 109 -7.28 2.98 10.25
CA ARG A 109 -6.26 3.98 10.00
C ARG A 109 -6.85 5.15 9.21
N THR A 110 -6.89 6.31 9.86
CA THR A 110 -7.35 7.55 9.24
C THR A 110 -6.24 8.17 8.39
N GLY A 111 -6.59 8.57 7.18
CA GLY A 111 -5.73 9.31 6.27
C GLY A 111 -6.39 10.59 5.80
N SER A 112 -5.59 11.60 5.50
CA SER A 112 -6.02 12.84 4.86
C SER A 112 -4.93 13.28 3.88
N TYR A 113 -5.05 12.86 2.63
CA TYR A 113 -4.09 13.20 1.58
C TYR A 113 -4.47 14.52 0.93
N PRO A 114 -3.58 15.53 0.89
CA PRO A 114 -3.85 16.77 0.17
C PRO A 114 -3.95 16.48 -1.33
N TYR A 115 -5.09 16.76 -1.91
CA TYR A 115 -5.35 16.58 -3.32
C TYR A 115 -5.87 17.87 -3.94
N VAL A 116 -5.26 18.29 -5.03
CA VAL A 116 -5.72 19.42 -5.85
C VAL A 116 -6.33 18.85 -7.12
N ASN A 117 -7.64 19.07 -7.31
CA ASN A 117 -8.34 18.64 -8.51
C ASN A 117 -7.86 19.46 -9.72
N PRO A 118 -7.14 18.86 -10.70
CA PRO A 118 -6.53 19.61 -11.79
C PRO A 118 -7.56 20.28 -12.70
N LEU A 119 -8.72 19.66 -12.91
CA LEU A 119 -9.77 20.25 -13.74
C LEU A 119 -10.37 21.50 -13.06
N THR A 120 -10.72 21.39 -11.78
CA THR A 120 -11.24 22.52 -11.01
C THR A 120 -10.23 23.66 -10.98
N TYR A 121 -8.94 23.33 -10.75
CA TYR A 121 -7.87 24.33 -10.80
C TYR A 121 -7.84 25.10 -12.13
N GLN A 122 -7.78 24.38 -13.24
CA GLN A 122 -7.69 24.98 -14.58
C GLN A 122 -8.92 25.83 -14.94
N LEU A 123 -10.13 25.34 -14.64
CA LEU A 123 -11.36 26.07 -14.92
C LEU A 123 -11.44 27.33 -14.08
N THR A 124 -11.14 27.27 -12.78
CA THR A 124 -11.14 28.43 -11.87
C THR A 124 -10.07 29.43 -12.27
N TYR A 125 -8.86 28.98 -12.58
CA TYR A 125 -7.76 29.86 -13.01
C TYR A 125 -8.13 30.65 -14.28
N ARG A 126 -8.63 29.94 -15.31
CA ARG A 126 -9.04 30.60 -16.57
C ARG A 126 -10.20 31.55 -16.38
N GLY A 127 -11.20 31.18 -15.61
CA GLY A 127 -12.34 32.02 -15.29
C GLY A 127 -11.92 33.32 -14.58
N ALA A 128 -11.00 33.22 -13.61
CA ALA A 128 -10.46 34.38 -12.90
C ALA A 128 -9.64 35.31 -13.82
N ILE A 129 -8.79 34.73 -14.71
CA ILE A 129 -8.06 35.53 -15.72
C ILE A 129 -9.03 36.27 -16.66
N GLN A 130 -10.07 35.56 -17.14
CA GLN A 130 -11.09 36.20 -18.01
C GLN A 130 -11.86 37.31 -17.29
N ALA A 131 -12.04 37.19 -15.98
CA ALA A 131 -12.65 38.20 -15.12
C ALA A 131 -11.69 39.35 -14.77
N GLY A 132 -10.47 39.39 -15.30
CA GLY A 132 -9.49 40.45 -15.11
C GLY A 132 -8.60 40.34 -13.87
N ALA A 133 -8.58 39.18 -13.22
CA ALA A 133 -7.67 38.94 -12.09
C ALA A 133 -6.20 38.85 -12.55
N THR A 134 -5.27 39.22 -11.66
CA THR A 134 -3.84 38.95 -11.91
C THR A 134 -3.54 37.46 -11.87
N LYS A 135 -2.44 37.05 -12.49
CA LYS A 135 -2.04 35.62 -12.51
C LYS A 135 -1.87 35.03 -11.11
N GLU A 136 -1.32 35.81 -10.19
CA GLU A 136 -1.10 35.45 -8.80
C GLU A 136 -2.42 35.25 -8.05
N ALA A 137 -3.36 36.20 -8.22
CA ALA A 137 -4.69 36.15 -7.62
C ALA A 137 -5.51 34.97 -8.18
N ALA A 138 -5.45 34.76 -9.51
CA ALA A 138 -6.11 33.63 -10.17
C ALA A 138 -5.57 32.30 -9.70
N ALA A 139 -4.24 32.15 -9.55
CA ALA A 139 -3.60 30.93 -9.05
C ALA A 139 -3.97 30.65 -7.59
N ALA A 140 -3.98 31.68 -6.74
CA ALA A 140 -4.37 31.53 -5.33
C ALA A 140 -5.83 31.09 -5.19
N LEU A 141 -6.74 31.69 -5.97
CA LEU A 141 -8.15 31.29 -5.99
C LEU A 141 -8.33 29.85 -6.49
N ALA A 142 -7.67 29.51 -7.60
CA ALA A 142 -7.74 28.18 -8.19
C ALA A 142 -7.22 27.11 -7.24
N ALA A 143 -6.10 27.35 -6.55
CA ALA A 143 -5.55 26.44 -5.56
C ALA A 143 -6.50 26.23 -4.37
N LYS A 144 -7.17 27.28 -3.92
CA LYS A 144 -8.15 27.21 -2.83
C LYS A 144 -9.37 26.37 -3.23
N GLU A 145 -9.98 26.68 -4.37
CA GLU A 145 -11.20 26.01 -4.83
C GLU A 145 -10.95 24.55 -5.27
N ALA A 146 -9.76 24.26 -5.79
CA ALA A 146 -9.38 22.93 -6.23
C ALA A 146 -8.91 22.01 -5.08
N ASN A 147 -8.67 22.57 -3.89
CA ASN A 147 -8.21 21.79 -2.75
C ASN A 147 -9.32 20.87 -2.22
N GLN A 148 -9.22 19.59 -2.54
CA GLN A 148 -10.18 18.55 -2.16
C GLN A 148 -9.43 17.38 -1.51
N PRO A 149 -9.08 17.48 -0.21
CA PRO A 149 -8.32 16.42 0.45
C PRO A 149 -9.10 15.09 0.46
N PHE A 150 -8.43 14.02 0.09
CA PHE A 150 -8.94 12.68 0.30
C PHE A 150 -8.82 12.31 1.78
N SER A 151 -9.97 12.28 2.47
CA SER A 151 -10.05 11.82 3.84
C SER A 151 -10.81 10.50 3.90
N GLY A 152 -10.35 9.58 4.74
CA GLY A 152 -11.04 8.29 4.89
C GLY A 152 -10.40 7.41 5.94
N ASN A 153 -11.17 6.41 6.36
CA ASN A 153 -10.70 5.33 7.22
C ASN A 153 -10.41 4.10 6.36
N TYR A 154 -9.25 3.51 6.59
CA TYR A 154 -8.77 2.36 5.84
C TYR A 154 -8.57 1.18 6.76
N SER A 155 -9.11 0.04 6.38
CA SER A 155 -8.93 -1.25 7.05
C SER A 155 -8.57 -2.34 6.05
N LEU A 156 -7.87 -3.36 6.51
CA LEU A 156 -7.50 -4.52 5.71
C LEU A 156 -7.75 -5.79 6.51
N SER A 157 -8.43 -6.74 5.86
CA SER A 157 -8.56 -8.12 6.35
C SER A 157 -8.57 -9.05 5.15
N ALA A 158 -7.76 -10.11 5.19
CA ALA A 158 -7.70 -11.10 4.12
C ALA A 158 -7.42 -12.50 4.67
N HIS A 159 -8.05 -13.50 4.05
CA HIS A 159 -7.80 -14.92 4.28
C HIS A 159 -7.18 -15.52 3.02
N VAL A 160 -6.08 -16.21 3.19
CA VAL A 160 -5.33 -16.85 2.11
C VAL A 160 -5.29 -18.34 2.37
N PHE A 161 -5.70 -19.14 1.39
CA PHE A 161 -5.60 -20.59 1.41
C PHE A 161 -4.74 -21.04 0.23
N ALA A 162 -3.83 -21.97 0.45
CA ALA A 162 -3.05 -22.56 -0.63
C ALA A 162 -2.91 -24.06 -0.44
N LEU A 163 -2.91 -24.76 -1.58
CA LEU A 163 -2.66 -26.20 -1.70
C LEU A 163 -1.45 -26.40 -2.62
N GLY A 164 -0.46 -27.13 -2.15
CA GLY A 164 0.70 -27.53 -2.93
C GLY A 164 0.77 -29.06 -3.07
N LEU A 165 1.23 -29.52 -4.23
CA LEU A 165 1.59 -30.91 -4.48
C LEU A 165 3.04 -30.95 -4.98
N ASP A 166 3.88 -31.68 -4.29
CA ASP A 166 5.30 -31.86 -4.65
C ASP A 166 5.56 -33.32 -4.97
N PHE A 167 6.08 -33.57 -6.18
CA PHE A 167 6.43 -34.89 -6.67
C PHE A 167 7.96 -35.02 -6.79
N LYS A 168 8.53 -36.06 -6.16
CA LYS A 168 9.96 -36.39 -6.23
C LYS A 168 10.14 -37.63 -7.07
N PHE A 169 10.91 -37.52 -8.11
CA PHE A 169 11.28 -38.63 -9.00
C PHE A 169 12.70 -39.07 -8.77
#